data_3b3493db0e63a426eb6ffa481a7bb64d
#
_entry.id   3b3493db0e63a426eb6ffa481a7bb64d
#
_cell.length_a   1.000
_cell.length_b   1.000
_cell.length_c   1.000
_cell.angle_alpha   90.00
_cell.angle_beta   90.00
_cell.angle_gamma   90.00
#
_symmetry.space_group_name_H-M   'P 1'
#
loop_
_entity.id
_entity.type
_entity.pdbx_description
1 polymer ?
#
loop_
_entity_poly.entity_id
_entity_poly.type
_entity_poly.pdbx_seq_one_letter_code
_entity_poly.pdbx_strand_id
1 'polypeptide(L)'
;MSEGRFCQYELRTKDVAAGLAFYEGLFGKEFWTSNVTIGPLPERAAARGVPSHWLGHIGTANVEDTAHRIEAFGGQRLGVTQPNGDGSARAALRDPFGAVMGVSSHEPRTGSGAVAWHLLHTTEHRRAFDVYAALFGWRAIELVDFGSGLGSHQTFAWNDSSEPAGSIANSALMAHVHTHWQFYFPVADIADSLAQARSLGAQVLAPVTSPTGAQCAACDDPQGAAFGLYQAG
;
A
#
# COMPACT_ATOMS: atom_id res chain seq x y z
N MET A 1 13.58 -8.14 12.89
CA MET A 1 12.09 -8.19 12.87
C MET A 1 11.57 -6.96 12.16
N SER A 2 10.64 -7.14 11.22
CA SER A 2 10.01 -6.03 10.46
C SER A 2 8.81 -5.42 11.21
N GLU A 3 8.85 -5.46 12.54
CA GLU A 3 7.73 -4.99 13.36
C GLU A 3 7.41 -3.52 13.08
N GLY A 4 6.14 -3.25 12.80
CA GLY A 4 5.66 -1.92 12.47
C GLY A 4 5.94 -1.44 11.04
N ARG A 5 6.53 -2.26 10.14
CA ARG A 5 6.76 -1.91 8.73
C ARG A 5 5.86 -2.75 7.82
N PHE A 6 5.52 -2.24 6.66
CA PHE A 6 4.98 -3.10 5.62
C PHE A 6 6.02 -4.15 5.20
N CYS A 7 5.64 -5.41 5.24
CA CYS A 7 6.53 -6.56 5.01
C CYS A 7 6.10 -7.47 3.86
N GLN A 8 4.84 -7.40 3.45
CA GLN A 8 4.28 -8.14 2.32
C GLN A 8 3.26 -7.29 1.57
N TYR A 9 3.16 -7.52 0.26
CA TYR A 9 2.18 -6.90 -0.63
C TYR A 9 1.51 -7.98 -1.46
N GLU A 10 0.19 -8.01 -1.45
CA GLU A 10 -0.59 -9.02 -2.16
C GLU A 10 -1.55 -8.32 -3.13
N LEU A 11 -1.39 -8.58 -4.43
CA LEU A 11 -2.43 -8.22 -5.39
C LEU A 11 -3.57 -9.23 -5.30
N ARG A 12 -4.74 -8.77 -4.91
CA ARG A 12 -5.99 -9.52 -4.94
C ARG A 12 -6.78 -9.12 -6.17
N THR A 13 -6.93 -10.05 -7.09
CA THR A 13 -7.44 -9.73 -8.43
C THR A 13 -8.54 -10.71 -8.87
N LYS A 14 -9.40 -10.25 -9.77
CA LYS A 14 -10.48 -11.06 -10.37
C LYS A 14 -9.93 -12.06 -11.40
N ASP A 15 -8.83 -11.70 -12.07
CA ASP A 15 -8.14 -12.55 -13.05
C ASP A 15 -6.64 -12.55 -12.76
N VAL A 16 -6.18 -13.64 -12.15
CA VAL A 16 -4.77 -13.82 -11.77
C VAL A 16 -3.86 -13.87 -13.00
N ALA A 17 -4.29 -14.50 -14.09
CA ALA A 17 -3.48 -14.62 -15.30
C ALA A 17 -3.28 -13.25 -15.97
N ALA A 18 -4.35 -12.46 -16.07
CA ALA A 18 -4.26 -11.09 -16.60
C ALA A 18 -3.43 -10.17 -15.69
N GLY A 19 -3.54 -10.31 -14.36
CA GLY A 19 -2.70 -9.59 -13.42
C GLY A 19 -1.23 -9.93 -13.57
N LEU A 20 -0.88 -11.22 -13.63
CA LEU A 20 0.49 -11.67 -13.90
C LEU A 20 1.03 -11.07 -15.20
N ALA A 21 0.28 -11.18 -16.31
CA ALA A 21 0.71 -10.66 -17.60
C ALA A 21 0.98 -9.15 -17.58
N PHE A 22 0.14 -8.37 -16.89
CA PHE A 22 0.30 -6.93 -16.76
C PHE A 22 1.56 -6.57 -15.97
N TYR A 23 1.70 -7.06 -14.73
CA TYR A 23 2.82 -6.68 -13.86
C TYR A 23 4.16 -7.28 -14.32
N GLU A 24 4.18 -8.48 -14.89
CA GLU A 24 5.38 -9.02 -15.55
C GLU A 24 5.77 -8.24 -16.80
N GLY A 25 4.79 -7.78 -17.57
CA GLY A 25 5.01 -6.88 -18.69
C GLY A 25 5.61 -5.55 -18.26
N LEU A 26 5.21 -5.01 -17.11
CA LEU A 26 5.66 -3.70 -16.63
C LEU A 26 6.98 -3.76 -15.86
N PHE A 27 7.18 -4.74 -14.99
CA PHE A 27 8.31 -4.82 -14.05
C PHE A 27 9.24 -6.02 -14.28
N GLY A 28 8.90 -6.94 -15.19
CA GLY A 28 9.60 -8.20 -15.35
C GLY A 28 9.12 -9.30 -14.39
N LYS A 29 9.53 -10.55 -14.66
CA LYS A 29 9.10 -11.71 -13.87
C LYS A 29 9.63 -11.71 -12.43
N GLU A 30 10.75 -11.06 -12.21
CA GLU A 30 11.42 -10.92 -10.91
C GLU A 30 10.64 -10.01 -9.95
N PHE A 31 9.61 -9.34 -10.41
CA PHE A 31 8.70 -8.54 -9.58
C PHE A 31 8.00 -9.39 -8.50
N TRP A 32 7.64 -10.63 -8.85
CA TRP A 32 7.01 -11.54 -7.91
C TRP A 32 8.06 -12.21 -7.01
N THR A 33 7.91 -12.03 -5.71
CA THR A 33 8.82 -12.53 -4.69
C THR A 33 8.03 -13.16 -3.53
N SER A 34 8.71 -13.65 -2.51
CA SER A 34 8.04 -14.07 -1.26
C SER A 34 7.29 -12.91 -0.56
N ASN A 35 7.67 -11.67 -0.85
CA ASN A 35 7.09 -10.47 -0.24
C ASN A 35 6.09 -9.74 -1.16
N VAL A 36 6.08 -10.07 -2.47
CA VAL A 36 5.15 -9.51 -3.45
C VAL A 36 4.45 -10.65 -4.17
N THR A 37 3.19 -10.84 -3.87
CA THR A 37 2.42 -12.00 -4.33
C THR A 37 1.14 -11.58 -5.03
N ILE A 38 0.54 -12.52 -5.76
CA ILE A 38 -0.76 -12.36 -6.42
C ILE A 38 -1.65 -13.54 -6.05
N GLY A 39 -2.92 -13.26 -5.85
CA GLY A 39 -3.94 -14.28 -5.59
C GLY A 39 -5.33 -13.85 -6.03
N PRO A 40 -6.28 -14.79 -6.08
CA PRO A 40 -7.64 -14.48 -6.44
C PRO A 40 -8.30 -13.60 -5.37
N LEU A 41 -9.15 -12.68 -5.82
CA LEU A 41 -10.02 -11.95 -4.91
C LEU A 41 -10.93 -12.94 -4.17
N PRO A 42 -11.03 -12.89 -2.82
CA PRO A 42 -11.90 -13.78 -2.07
C PRO A 42 -13.34 -13.73 -2.59
N GLU A 43 -14.01 -14.87 -2.76
CA GLU A 43 -15.37 -14.97 -3.32
C GLU A 43 -16.37 -14.05 -2.60
N ARG A 44 -16.30 -13.97 -1.27
CA ARG A 44 -17.18 -13.08 -0.48
C ARG A 44 -16.92 -11.60 -0.78
N ALA A 45 -15.68 -11.21 -1.10
CA ALA A 45 -15.34 -9.85 -1.48
C ALA A 45 -15.83 -9.59 -2.92
N ALA A 46 -15.59 -10.51 -3.84
CA ALA A 46 -16.08 -10.42 -5.22
C ALA A 46 -17.61 -10.31 -5.28
N ALA A 47 -18.34 -11.11 -4.49
CA ALA A 47 -19.80 -11.06 -4.41
C ALA A 47 -20.35 -9.73 -3.86
N ARG A 48 -19.54 -8.96 -3.12
CA ARG A 48 -19.88 -7.61 -2.64
C ARG A 48 -19.43 -6.50 -3.58
N GLY A 49 -18.91 -6.84 -4.75
CA GLY A 49 -18.42 -5.87 -5.74
C GLY A 49 -17.09 -5.21 -5.39
N VAL A 50 -16.30 -5.79 -4.46
CA VAL A 50 -14.95 -5.26 -4.16
C VAL A 50 -14.10 -5.33 -5.42
N PRO A 51 -13.42 -4.23 -5.83
CA PRO A 51 -12.53 -4.24 -6.97
C PRO A 51 -11.23 -5.03 -6.69
N SER A 52 -10.49 -5.34 -7.75
CA SER A 52 -9.10 -5.76 -7.61
C SER A 52 -8.32 -4.69 -6.85
N HIS A 53 -7.40 -5.08 -5.97
CA HIS A 53 -6.65 -4.14 -5.14
C HIS A 53 -5.36 -4.73 -4.61
N TRP A 54 -4.41 -3.87 -4.31
CA TRP A 54 -3.23 -4.21 -3.53
C TRP A 54 -3.54 -4.17 -2.04
N LEU A 55 -3.10 -5.19 -1.32
CA LEU A 55 -3.17 -5.29 0.14
C LEU A 55 -1.76 -5.36 0.72
N GLY A 56 -1.36 -4.33 1.45
CA GLY A 56 -0.13 -4.35 2.22
C GLY A 56 -0.34 -4.94 3.61
N HIS A 57 0.63 -5.73 4.07
CA HIS A 57 0.63 -6.32 5.41
C HIS A 57 1.73 -5.67 6.25
N ILE A 58 1.37 -5.15 7.42
CA ILE A 58 2.32 -4.62 8.40
C ILE A 58 2.80 -5.76 9.29
N GLY A 59 4.12 -5.85 9.47
CA GLY A 59 4.77 -6.86 10.30
C GLY A 59 4.45 -6.68 11.78
N THR A 60 4.17 -7.78 12.46
CA THR A 60 3.90 -7.83 13.91
C THR A 60 4.35 -9.16 14.51
N ALA A 61 4.82 -9.11 15.75
CA ALA A 61 5.15 -10.33 16.49
C ALA A 61 3.90 -11.16 16.84
N ASN A 62 2.74 -10.51 17.05
CA ASN A 62 1.49 -11.17 17.42
C ASN A 62 0.31 -10.59 16.63
N VAL A 63 -0.18 -11.35 15.66
CA VAL A 63 -1.28 -10.96 14.77
C VAL A 63 -2.58 -10.72 15.55
N GLU A 64 -2.91 -11.60 16.51
CA GLU A 64 -4.16 -11.48 17.29
C GLU A 64 -4.15 -10.27 18.19
N ASP A 65 -3.05 -10.02 18.92
CA ASP A 65 -2.91 -8.84 19.78
C ASP A 65 -3.01 -7.55 18.96
N THR A 66 -2.30 -7.48 17.84
CA THR A 66 -2.34 -6.31 16.96
C THR A 66 -3.74 -6.09 16.38
N ALA A 67 -4.44 -7.15 15.98
CA ALA A 67 -5.81 -7.04 15.52
C ALA A 67 -6.75 -6.51 16.60
N HIS A 68 -6.66 -7.00 17.85
CA HIS A 68 -7.44 -6.48 18.98
C HIS A 68 -7.11 -5.00 19.27
N ARG A 69 -5.84 -4.59 19.18
CA ARG A 69 -5.47 -3.18 19.34
C ARG A 69 -6.08 -2.29 18.25
N ILE A 70 -6.07 -2.75 16.98
CA ILE A 70 -6.74 -2.04 15.88
C ILE A 70 -8.25 -1.92 16.13
N GLU A 71 -8.90 -2.99 16.59
CA GLU A 71 -10.32 -2.99 16.96
C GLU A 71 -10.61 -2.01 18.12
N ALA A 72 -9.72 -1.92 19.10
CA ALA A 72 -9.83 -0.97 20.22
C ALA A 72 -9.75 0.50 19.77
N PHE A 73 -9.06 0.80 18.67
CA PHE A 73 -9.07 2.12 18.03
C PHE A 73 -10.30 2.37 17.13
N GLY A 74 -11.20 1.39 17.00
CA GLY A 74 -12.42 1.49 16.18
C GLY A 74 -12.28 0.87 14.79
N GLY A 75 -11.21 0.14 14.52
CA GLY A 75 -11.06 -0.67 13.33
C GLY A 75 -11.91 -1.93 13.35
N GLN A 76 -11.86 -2.71 12.30
CA GLN A 76 -12.69 -3.91 12.13
C GLN A 76 -11.89 -5.05 11.51
N ARG A 77 -12.02 -6.24 12.06
CA ARG A 77 -11.51 -7.47 11.46
C ARG A 77 -12.41 -7.90 10.27
N LEU A 78 -11.78 -8.21 9.13
CA LEU A 78 -12.50 -8.58 7.89
C LEU A 78 -12.60 -10.09 7.67
N GLY A 79 -12.01 -10.88 8.56
CA GLY A 79 -12.04 -12.34 8.52
C GLY A 79 -11.31 -12.94 9.71
N VAL A 80 -11.22 -14.26 9.74
CA VAL A 80 -10.40 -14.96 10.74
C VAL A 80 -8.92 -14.85 10.38
N THR A 81 -8.07 -14.93 11.40
CA THR A 81 -6.61 -15.07 11.19
C THR A 81 -6.34 -16.37 10.44
N GLN A 82 -5.49 -16.27 9.43
CA GLN A 82 -5.12 -17.39 8.56
C GLN A 82 -3.65 -17.74 8.74
N PRO A 83 -3.30 -19.02 8.82
CA PRO A 83 -1.92 -19.44 8.79
C PRO A 83 -1.32 -19.21 7.39
N ASN A 84 -0.06 -18.80 7.33
CA ASN A 84 0.74 -18.85 6.12
C ASN A 84 1.43 -20.23 6.03
N GLY A 85 1.86 -20.61 4.83
CA GLY A 85 2.51 -21.90 4.61
C GLY A 85 3.89 -22.04 5.28
N ASP A 86 4.46 -20.94 5.79
CA ASP A 86 5.76 -20.88 6.49
C ASP A 86 5.63 -20.91 8.03
N GLY A 87 4.44 -21.16 8.54
CA GLY A 87 4.16 -21.19 9.98
C GLY A 87 3.84 -19.82 10.60
N SER A 88 3.95 -18.74 9.84
CA SER A 88 3.45 -17.43 10.25
C SER A 88 1.94 -17.32 10.09
N ALA A 89 1.36 -16.23 10.58
CA ALA A 89 -0.08 -15.96 10.47
C ALA A 89 -0.33 -14.55 9.89
N ARG A 90 -1.52 -14.34 9.33
CA ARG A 90 -1.97 -13.04 8.81
C ARG A 90 -3.45 -12.80 9.09
N ALA A 91 -3.82 -11.54 9.22
CA ALA A 91 -5.21 -11.10 9.29
C ALA A 91 -5.43 -9.88 8.40
N ALA A 92 -6.60 -9.81 7.76
CA ALA A 92 -7.05 -8.63 7.04
C ALA A 92 -7.96 -7.79 7.95
N LEU A 93 -7.74 -6.49 7.98
CA LEU A 93 -8.44 -5.54 8.83
C LEU A 93 -8.84 -4.31 8.02
N ARG A 94 -9.83 -3.60 8.53
CA ARG A 94 -10.12 -2.22 8.14
C ARG A 94 -9.70 -1.32 9.29
N ASP A 95 -8.94 -0.28 9.00
CA ASP A 95 -8.57 0.72 9.99
C ASP A 95 -9.77 1.59 10.42
N PRO A 96 -9.67 2.43 11.46
CA PRO A 96 -10.76 3.29 11.92
C PRO A 96 -11.25 4.32 10.88
N PHE A 97 -10.49 4.52 9.81
CA PHE A 97 -10.76 5.53 8.77
C PHE A 97 -11.33 4.92 7.49
N GLY A 98 -11.34 3.58 7.39
CA GLY A 98 -11.91 2.83 6.28
C GLY A 98 -10.91 2.15 5.37
N ALA A 99 -9.59 2.40 5.51
CA ALA A 99 -8.58 1.73 4.71
C ALA A 99 -8.45 0.25 5.08
N VAL A 100 -8.34 -0.60 4.06
CA VAL A 100 -8.07 -2.03 4.27
C VAL A 100 -6.57 -2.27 4.27
N MET A 101 -6.10 -3.01 5.27
CA MET A 101 -4.71 -3.41 5.44
C MET A 101 -4.63 -4.83 6.01
N GLY A 102 -3.47 -5.43 5.91
CA GLY A 102 -3.15 -6.67 6.60
C GLY A 102 -2.18 -6.45 7.76
N VAL A 103 -2.17 -7.40 8.70
CA VAL A 103 -1.08 -7.62 9.64
C VAL A 103 -0.55 -9.02 9.47
N SER A 104 0.76 -9.23 9.62
CA SER A 104 1.39 -10.53 9.40
C SER A 104 2.56 -10.74 10.33
N SER A 105 2.72 -11.96 10.84
CA SER A 105 3.93 -12.37 11.56
C SER A 105 5.02 -12.97 10.64
N HIS A 106 4.85 -12.81 9.31
CA HIS A 106 5.86 -13.19 8.33
C HIS A 106 7.13 -12.34 8.47
N GLU A 107 8.29 -13.00 8.50
CA GLU A 107 9.59 -12.32 8.44
C GLU A 107 10.00 -12.15 6.97
N PRO A 108 10.09 -10.91 6.48
CA PRO A 108 10.47 -10.67 5.09
C PRO A 108 11.91 -11.14 4.85
N ARG A 109 12.15 -11.77 3.72
CA ARG A 109 13.52 -12.06 3.28
C ARG A 109 14.22 -10.76 2.91
N THR A 110 15.49 -10.65 3.28
CA THR A 110 16.35 -9.50 2.97
C THR A 110 16.36 -9.21 1.47
N GLY A 111 16.16 -7.95 1.09
CA GLY A 111 16.08 -7.49 -0.31
C GLY A 111 14.73 -6.92 -0.72
N SER A 112 13.83 -6.69 0.20
CA SER A 112 12.43 -6.27 -0.05
C SER A 112 12.25 -4.79 -0.39
N GLY A 113 13.09 -4.20 -1.25
CA GLY A 113 12.85 -2.87 -1.82
C GLY A 113 11.73 -2.82 -2.88
N ALA A 114 10.73 -3.69 -2.74
CA ALA A 114 9.66 -3.80 -3.73
C ALA A 114 8.75 -2.58 -3.81
N VAL A 115 8.60 -1.82 -2.71
CA VAL A 115 7.79 -0.60 -2.64
C VAL A 115 8.66 0.54 -2.14
N ALA A 116 8.70 1.62 -2.92
CA ALA A 116 9.49 2.80 -2.62
C ALA A 116 8.74 3.80 -1.74
N TRP A 117 7.41 3.87 -1.85
CA TRP A 117 6.59 4.83 -1.09
C TRP A 117 5.22 4.26 -0.77
N HIS A 118 4.71 4.61 0.41
CA HIS A 118 3.40 4.21 0.93
C HIS A 118 2.54 5.45 1.13
N LEU A 119 1.37 5.52 0.49
CA LEU A 119 0.46 6.64 0.66
C LEU A 119 -0.89 6.17 1.22
N LEU A 120 -1.27 6.69 2.38
CA LEU A 120 -2.63 6.54 2.89
C LEU A 120 -3.47 7.73 2.43
N HIS A 121 -4.45 7.46 1.59
CA HIS A 121 -5.54 8.39 1.29
C HIS A 121 -6.59 8.28 2.40
N THR A 122 -6.87 9.39 3.09
CA THR A 122 -7.84 9.44 4.17
C THR A 122 -8.55 10.80 4.18
N THR A 123 -9.53 10.97 5.05
CA THR A 123 -10.17 12.26 5.32
C THR A 123 -9.66 12.94 6.60
N GLU A 124 -8.84 12.22 7.42
CA GLU A 124 -8.43 12.65 8.75
C GLU A 124 -6.91 12.36 8.99
N HIS A 125 -6.03 12.90 8.14
CA HIS A 125 -4.60 12.53 8.12
C HIS A 125 -3.91 12.61 9.48
N ARG A 126 -4.19 13.64 10.30
CA ARG A 126 -3.57 13.81 11.63
C ARG A 126 -3.97 12.68 12.57
N ARG A 127 -5.28 12.44 12.69
CA ARG A 127 -5.82 11.38 13.54
C ARG A 127 -5.38 9.99 13.05
N ALA A 128 -5.34 9.79 11.72
CA ALA A 128 -4.82 8.56 11.15
C ALA A 128 -3.35 8.36 11.53
N PHE A 129 -2.50 9.39 11.39
CA PHE A 129 -1.10 9.30 11.81
C PHE A 129 -0.99 8.94 13.30
N ASP A 130 -1.73 9.60 14.19
CA ASP A 130 -1.69 9.33 15.64
C ASP A 130 -2.03 7.87 15.95
N VAL A 131 -3.02 7.28 15.27
CA VAL A 131 -3.39 5.87 15.43
C VAL A 131 -2.28 4.94 14.95
N TYR A 132 -1.71 5.18 13.77
CA TYR A 132 -0.61 4.35 13.24
C TYR A 132 0.67 4.50 14.06
N ALA A 133 0.97 5.69 14.58
CA ALA A 133 2.07 5.93 15.50
C ALA A 133 1.88 5.15 16.82
N ALA A 134 0.68 5.17 17.40
CA ALA A 134 0.35 4.41 18.60
C ALA A 134 0.39 2.88 18.39
N LEU A 135 -0.06 2.39 17.23
CA LEU A 135 -0.09 0.97 16.91
C LEU A 135 1.30 0.41 16.57
N PHE A 136 2.08 1.14 15.77
CA PHE A 136 3.27 0.64 15.09
C PHE A 136 4.54 1.44 15.36
N GLY A 137 4.47 2.50 16.18
CA GLY A 137 5.62 3.31 16.54
C GLY A 137 6.12 4.23 15.42
N TRP A 138 5.30 4.51 14.40
CA TRP A 138 5.72 5.39 13.31
C TRP A 138 6.02 6.80 13.80
N ARG A 139 6.99 7.46 13.16
CA ARG A 139 7.44 8.81 13.53
C ARG A 139 7.06 9.80 12.44
N ALA A 140 6.51 10.95 12.85
CA ALA A 140 6.31 12.07 11.95
C ALA A 140 7.68 12.64 11.51
N ILE A 141 7.81 12.92 10.22
CA ILE A 141 8.98 13.61 9.66
C ILE A 141 8.61 15.07 9.40
N GLU A 142 7.81 15.32 8.37
CA GLU A 142 7.44 16.69 7.97
C GLU A 142 6.04 16.73 7.35
N LEU A 143 5.46 17.91 7.29
CA LEU A 143 4.25 18.19 6.55
C LEU A 143 4.65 18.82 5.21
N VAL A 144 4.55 18.07 4.12
CA VAL A 144 4.91 18.51 2.77
C VAL A 144 3.66 19.01 2.06
N ASP A 145 3.69 20.24 1.53
CA ASP A 145 2.61 20.77 0.71
C ASP A 145 2.91 20.53 -0.78
N PHE A 146 2.06 19.76 -1.44
CA PHE A 146 2.12 19.48 -2.87
C PHE A 146 1.29 20.47 -3.72
N GLY A 147 0.80 21.55 -3.10
CA GLY A 147 0.08 22.60 -3.78
C GLY A 147 -1.40 22.31 -4.03
N SER A 148 -2.02 23.16 -4.88
CA SER A 148 -3.45 23.09 -5.18
C SER A 148 -3.85 21.78 -5.84
N GLY A 149 -4.76 21.06 -5.20
CA GLY A 149 -5.33 19.80 -5.69
C GLY A 149 -4.79 18.55 -5.01
N LEU A 150 -3.56 18.55 -4.47
CA LEU A 150 -3.00 17.42 -3.75
C LEU A 150 -2.94 17.65 -2.24
N GLY A 151 -2.81 18.92 -1.83
CA GLY A 151 -2.81 19.32 -0.42
C GLY A 151 -1.54 18.93 0.34
N SER A 152 -1.66 18.96 1.65
CA SER A 152 -0.55 18.63 2.55
C SER A 152 -0.52 17.16 2.91
N HIS A 153 0.66 16.56 2.83
CA HIS A 153 0.94 15.18 3.19
C HIS A 153 1.81 15.14 4.46
N GLN A 154 1.37 14.45 5.50
CA GLN A 154 2.21 14.14 6.65
C GLN A 154 3.11 12.96 6.29
N THR A 155 4.40 13.21 6.10
CA THR A 155 5.38 12.14 5.87
C THR A 155 5.72 11.44 7.18
N PHE A 156 6.03 10.16 7.08
CA PHE A 156 6.39 9.33 8.22
C PHE A 156 7.58 8.42 7.92
N ALA A 157 8.27 8.05 8.98
CA ALA A 157 9.29 7.00 8.98
C ALA A 157 8.86 5.84 9.88
N TRP A 158 9.44 4.67 9.65
CA TRP A 158 9.33 3.53 10.56
C TRP A 158 9.99 3.85 11.90
N ASN A 159 9.60 3.16 12.97
CA ASN A 159 10.07 3.39 14.34
C ASN A 159 11.61 3.39 14.49
N ASP A 160 12.31 2.61 13.68
CA ASP A 160 13.78 2.39 13.73
C ASP A 160 14.54 3.08 12.58
N SER A 161 13.88 3.98 11.82
CA SER A 161 14.46 4.72 10.69
C SER A 161 14.22 6.22 10.81
N SER A 162 15.14 7.03 10.26
CA SER A 162 14.94 8.45 10.03
C SER A 162 14.49 8.75 8.59
N GLU A 163 14.61 7.77 7.70
CA GLU A 163 14.27 7.95 6.29
C GLU A 163 12.74 7.89 6.10
N PRO A 164 12.17 8.81 5.34
CA PRO A 164 10.76 8.78 4.99
C PRO A 164 10.39 7.48 4.26
N ALA A 165 9.30 6.85 4.70
CA ALA A 165 8.80 5.61 4.12
C ALA A 165 7.45 5.78 3.41
N GLY A 166 6.77 6.89 3.68
CA GLY A 166 5.47 7.15 3.11
C GLY A 166 4.85 8.44 3.63
N SER A 167 3.60 8.65 3.27
CA SER A 167 2.82 9.79 3.73
C SER A 167 1.35 9.44 3.96
N ILE A 168 0.67 10.29 4.73
CA ILE A 168 -0.76 10.25 4.99
C ILE A 168 -1.35 11.59 4.55
N ALA A 169 -2.37 11.57 3.71
CA ALA A 169 -2.95 12.77 3.12
C ALA A 169 -4.48 12.77 3.17
N ASN A 170 -5.07 13.98 3.24
CA ASN A 170 -6.53 14.16 3.19
C ASN A 170 -7.10 14.08 1.75
N SER A 171 -6.43 13.37 0.87
CA SER A 171 -6.83 13.23 -0.54
C SER A 171 -8.17 12.50 -0.74
N ALA A 172 -8.64 11.71 0.26
CA ALA A 172 -9.97 11.12 0.21
C ALA A 172 -11.12 12.15 0.41
N LEU A 173 -10.81 13.43 0.62
CA LEU A 173 -11.78 14.52 0.50
C LEU A 173 -12.05 14.93 -0.96
N MET A 174 -11.18 14.50 -1.88
CA MET A 174 -11.36 14.75 -3.32
C MET A 174 -12.43 13.80 -3.88
N ALA A 175 -13.19 14.29 -4.85
CA ALA A 175 -14.16 13.47 -5.56
C ALA A 175 -13.46 12.24 -6.20
N HIS A 176 -14.08 11.07 -6.07
CA HIS A 176 -13.62 9.79 -6.62
C HIS A 176 -12.38 9.17 -5.96
N VAL A 177 -11.80 9.79 -4.91
CA VAL A 177 -10.76 9.18 -4.10
C VAL A 177 -11.39 8.61 -2.84
N HIS A 178 -11.32 7.30 -2.65
CA HIS A 178 -11.76 6.65 -1.42
C HIS A 178 -10.58 6.44 -0.46
N THR A 179 -10.88 6.16 0.81
CA THR A 179 -9.85 5.85 1.80
C THR A 179 -9.21 4.49 1.50
N HIS A 180 -7.90 4.47 1.23
CA HIS A 180 -7.12 3.26 0.95
C HIS A 180 -5.62 3.49 1.09
N TRP A 181 -4.86 2.42 1.20
CA TRP A 181 -3.41 2.41 1.02
C TRP A 181 -3.06 2.25 -0.45
N GLN A 182 -2.18 3.11 -0.96
CA GLN A 182 -1.58 3.02 -2.29
C GLN A 182 -0.08 2.78 -2.16
N PHE A 183 0.44 1.82 -2.94
CA PHE A 183 1.82 1.40 -2.92
C PHE A 183 2.50 1.81 -4.21
N TYR A 184 3.65 2.50 -4.09
CA TYR A 184 4.41 3.03 -5.21
C TYR A 184 5.63 2.17 -5.45
N PHE A 185 5.71 1.57 -6.62
CA PHE A 185 6.81 0.71 -7.04
C PHE A 185 7.92 1.52 -7.68
N PRO A 186 9.21 1.24 -7.37
CA PRO A 186 10.33 1.98 -7.92
C PRO A 186 10.50 1.69 -9.41
N VAL A 187 10.82 2.74 -10.17
CA VAL A 187 11.15 2.68 -11.60
C VAL A 187 12.37 3.54 -11.89
N ALA A 188 13.14 3.16 -12.90
CA ALA A 188 14.30 3.90 -13.33
C ALA A 188 13.95 5.19 -14.09
N ASP A 189 12.92 5.13 -14.92
CA ASP A 189 12.38 6.26 -15.69
C ASP A 189 10.85 6.23 -15.63
N ILE A 190 10.27 7.31 -15.10
CA ILE A 190 8.82 7.37 -14.89
C ILE A 190 8.08 7.59 -16.21
N ALA A 191 8.66 8.34 -17.17
CA ALA A 191 8.00 8.63 -18.44
C ALA A 191 7.88 7.36 -19.29
N ASP A 192 8.96 6.59 -19.39
CA ASP A 192 9.01 5.31 -20.11
C ASP A 192 8.07 4.30 -19.44
N SER A 193 8.11 4.21 -18.10
CA SER A 193 7.25 3.28 -17.35
C SER A 193 5.77 3.61 -17.48
N LEU A 194 5.40 4.90 -17.50
CA LEU A 194 4.02 5.33 -17.75
C LEU A 194 3.56 5.03 -19.19
N ALA A 195 4.45 5.20 -20.17
CA ALA A 195 4.15 4.83 -21.56
C ALA A 195 3.92 3.33 -21.68
N GLN A 196 4.76 2.52 -21.03
CA GLN A 196 4.61 1.06 -21.00
C GLN A 196 3.33 0.63 -20.27
N ALA A 197 3.03 1.21 -19.11
CA ALA A 197 1.80 0.92 -18.37
C ALA A 197 0.54 1.21 -19.23
N ARG A 198 0.52 2.36 -19.93
CA ARG A 198 -0.57 2.67 -20.89
C ARG A 198 -0.68 1.64 -22.00
N SER A 199 0.44 1.21 -22.59
CA SER A 199 0.45 0.21 -23.67
C SER A 199 -0.09 -1.15 -23.20
N LEU A 200 0.05 -1.47 -21.92
CA LEU A 200 -0.48 -2.66 -21.25
C LEU A 200 -1.94 -2.48 -20.75
N GLY A 201 -2.55 -1.32 -21.01
CA GLY A 201 -3.96 -1.05 -20.70
C GLY A 201 -4.23 -0.37 -19.35
N ALA A 202 -3.22 0.11 -18.63
CA ALA A 202 -3.42 0.86 -17.40
C ALA A 202 -4.00 2.27 -17.67
N GLN A 203 -4.80 2.76 -16.74
CA GLN A 203 -5.11 4.18 -16.62
C GLN A 203 -4.01 4.83 -15.78
N VAL A 204 -3.46 5.96 -16.23
CA VAL A 204 -2.35 6.61 -15.55
C VAL A 204 -2.59 8.10 -15.44
N LEU A 205 -2.30 8.68 -14.28
CA LEU A 205 -2.32 10.12 -14.06
C LEU A 205 -0.99 10.76 -14.48
N ALA A 206 -1.00 12.09 -14.63
CA ALA A 206 0.22 12.84 -14.86
C ALA A 206 1.16 12.71 -13.64
N PRO A 207 2.49 12.58 -13.85
CA PRO A 207 3.43 12.52 -12.76
C PRO A 207 3.49 13.84 -11.99
N VAL A 208 3.71 13.72 -10.68
CA VAL A 208 3.91 14.82 -9.74
C VAL A 208 5.35 14.77 -9.27
N THR A 209 6.01 15.94 -9.24
CA THR A 209 7.36 16.06 -8.70
C THR A 209 7.28 16.55 -7.25
N SER A 210 7.93 15.81 -6.34
CA SER A 210 8.06 16.22 -4.95
C SER A 210 9.05 17.36 -4.79
N PRO A 211 9.04 18.10 -3.67
CA PRO A 211 10.05 19.11 -3.38
C PRO A 211 11.50 18.58 -3.36
N THR A 212 11.69 17.30 -3.14
CA THR A 212 13.00 16.61 -3.16
C THR A 212 13.44 16.14 -4.54
N GLY A 213 12.64 16.40 -5.59
CA GLY A 213 12.93 16.00 -6.96
C GLY A 213 12.43 14.62 -7.35
N ALA A 214 11.95 13.80 -6.41
CA ALA A 214 11.36 12.53 -6.73
C ALA A 214 10.06 12.71 -7.53
N GLN A 215 9.82 11.83 -8.50
CA GLN A 215 8.60 11.83 -9.31
C GLN A 215 7.73 10.63 -8.98
N CYS A 216 6.43 10.85 -8.89
CA CYS A 216 5.48 9.77 -8.67
C CYS A 216 4.22 9.96 -9.52
N ALA A 217 3.59 8.85 -9.90
CA ALA A 217 2.32 8.87 -10.61
C ALA A 217 1.40 7.76 -10.10
N ALA A 218 0.13 8.10 -9.91
CA ALA A 218 -0.90 7.12 -9.58
C ALA A 218 -1.42 6.46 -10.87
N CYS A 219 -1.68 5.17 -10.77
CA CYS A 219 -2.13 4.32 -11.87
C CYS A 219 -3.21 3.35 -11.37
N ASP A 220 -4.09 2.95 -12.30
CA ASP A 220 -4.97 1.79 -12.13
C ASP A 220 -4.59 0.72 -13.16
N ASP A 221 -4.42 -0.52 -12.74
CA ASP A 221 -4.20 -1.63 -13.66
C ASP A 221 -5.48 -1.93 -14.49
N PRO A 222 -5.43 -2.78 -15.55
CA PRO A 222 -6.61 -3.07 -16.37
C PRO A 222 -7.80 -3.68 -15.61
N GLN A 223 -7.60 -4.14 -14.36
CA GLN A 223 -8.65 -4.69 -13.52
C GLN A 223 -9.11 -3.72 -12.42
N GLY A 224 -8.56 -2.49 -12.41
CA GLY A 224 -8.90 -1.41 -11.49
C GLY A 224 -8.18 -1.48 -10.14
N ALA A 225 -7.06 -2.19 -10.04
CA ALA A 225 -6.22 -2.13 -8.84
C ALA A 225 -5.33 -0.89 -8.89
N ALA A 226 -5.51 0.01 -7.91
CA ALA A 226 -4.69 1.20 -7.79
C ALA A 226 -3.27 0.85 -7.35
N PHE A 227 -2.28 1.42 -8.03
CA PHE A 227 -0.86 1.34 -7.70
C PHE A 227 -0.16 2.65 -8.06
N GLY A 228 1.08 2.81 -7.68
CA GLY A 228 1.89 3.97 -8.06
C GLY A 228 3.22 3.57 -8.68
N LEU A 229 3.79 4.49 -9.47
CA LEU A 229 5.16 4.44 -9.94
C LEU A 229 5.96 5.54 -9.24
N TYR A 230 7.19 5.25 -8.87
CA TYR A 230 8.08 6.15 -8.15
C TYR A 230 9.48 6.14 -8.76
N GLN A 231 9.95 7.31 -9.15
CA GLN A 231 11.32 7.55 -9.55
C GLN A 231 12.00 8.42 -8.49
N ALA A 232 13.11 7.97 -7.94
CA ALA A 232 13.93 8.77 -7.03
C ALA A 232 14.46 10.03 -7.72
N GLY A 233 14.62 11.12 -6.95
CA GLY A 233 15.21 12.37 -7.43
C GLY A 233 16.73 12.33 -7.51
#